data_f1e0c72c241f59f83b6d7dfcf3f86352
#
_entry.id   f1e0c72c241f59f83b6d7dfcf3f86352
#
_cell.length_a   1.000
_cell.length_b   1.000
_cell.length_c   1.000
_cell.angle_alpha   90.00
_cell.angle_beta   90.00
_cell.angle_gamma   90.00
#
_symmetry.space_group_name_H-M   'P 1'
#
loop_
_entity.id
_entity.type
_entity.pdbx_description
1 polymer ?
#
loop_
_entity_poly.entity_id
_entity_poly.type
_entity_poly.pdbx_seq_one_letter_code
_entity_poly.pdbx_strand_id
1 'polypeptide(L)'
;DTTLTHTDGTGLTLNSTNKLTFGDAASFIQQSADGTLTIDGEAIIDLNASTRVDVSGDLKVGSNIELGNASDTTLARSAAGEVTIEGVAIKKVGLENIWVPATAMTPSETNGCAPITSVETSSGRPDLIVLDFDKDSDEFAHFSVAMPKSWNEGTITFQAYWTSSSTNTGTVAWAMSGVSVGDNDTIDVAYGTAVVATAKAHSGTVEDLNISAASGNLTVANAAADELAFFEIFRDVSADSHTSDARLLGVKI
;
A
#
# COMPACT_ATOMS: atom_id res chain seq x y z
N ASP A 1 38.09 44.79 -8.78
CA ASP A 1 39.13 44.06 -9.55
C ASP A 1 39.09 42.57 -9.24
N THR A 2 39.25 41.74 -10.25
CA THR A 2 39.38 40.29 -10.13
C THR A 2 40.87 39.96 -9.90
N THR A 3 41.17 39.30 -8.79
CA THR A 3 42.52 38.85 -8.50
C THR A 3 42.61 37.34 -8.56
N LEU A 4 43.57 36.81 -9.31
CA LEU A 4 43.96 35.41 -9.29
C LEU A 4 45.22 35.29 -8.44
N THR A 5 45.12 34.68 -7.28
CA THR A 5 46.21 34.56 -6.31
C THR A 5 46.67 33.10 -6.24
N HIS A 6 47.98 32.88 -6.41
CA HIS A 6 48.62 31.61 -6.05
C HIS A 6 48.97 31.60 -4.57
N THR A 7 48.52 30.57 -3.87
CA THR A 7 48.90 30.29 -2.48
C THR A 7 49.60 28.94 -2.44
N ASP A 8 50.84 28.95 -1.96
CA ASP A 8 51.63 27.73 -1.88
C ASP A 8 50.99 26.68 -0.99
N GLY A 9 50.92 25.45 -1.49
CA GLY A 9 50.22 24.34 -0.84
C GLY A 9 48.68 24.35 -0.96
N THR A 10 48.06 25.42 -1.52
CA THR A 10 46.61 25.55 -1.65
C THR A 10 46.13 25.62 -3.13
N GLY A 11 46.89 26.29 -4.00
CA GLY A 11 46.57 26.44 -5.42
C GLY A 11 46.24 27.88 -5.84
N LEU A 12 45.37 28.02 -6.83
CA LEU A 12 44.95 29.32 -7.40
C LEU A 12 43.57 29.69 -6.85
N THR A 13 43.47 30.92 -6.32
CA THR A 13 42.22 31.45 -5.75
C THR A 13 41.77 32.68 -6.54
N LEU A 14 40.52 32.68 -7.02
CA LEU A 14 39.81 33.88 -7.45
C LEU A 14 39.21 34.56 -6.23
N ASN A 15 39.45 35.85 -6.06
CA ASN A 15 38.91 36.58 -4.92
C ASN A 15 37.41 36.77 -4.97
N SER A 16 36.78 36.83 -3.80
CA SER A 16 35.34 37.06 -3.65
C SER A 16 34.47 36.04 -4.46
N THR A 17 33.33 36.45 -4.95
CA THR A 17 32.39 35.69 -5.80
C THR A 17 32.65 35.86 -7.28
N ASN A 18 33.89 36.11 -7.67
CA ASN A 18 34.26 36.25 -9.09
C ASN A 18 34.10 34.90 -9.84
N LYS A 19 33.73 34.98 -11.09
CA LYS A 19 33.51 33.85 -11.98
C LYS A 19 34.76 33.53 -12.81
N LEU A 20 35.00 32.23 -12.99
CA LEU A 20 35.78 31.73 -14.12
C LEU A 20 34.84 31.45 -15.31
N THR A 21 34.82 32.30 -16.30
CA THR A 21 33.97 32.22 -17.46
C THR A 21 34.62 31.48 -18.63
N PHE A 22 33.81 30.81 -19.45
CA PHE A 22 34.25 30.07 -20.63
C PHE A 22 33.46 30.53 -21.86
N GLY A 23 34.11 31.33 -22.70
CA GLY A 23 33.50 31.90 -23.89
C GLY A 23 32.74 33.20 -23.62
N ASP A 24 31.76 33.18 -22.79
CA ASP A 24 30.95 34.34 -22.37
C ASP A 24 30.64 34.33 -20.88
N ALA A 25 29.78 35.24 -20.41
CA ALA A 25 29.44 35.38 -18.99
C ALA A 25 28.33 34.39 -18.50
N ALA A 26 27.71 33.63 -19.41
CA ALA A 26 26.61 32.70 -19.09
C ALA A 26 27.13 31.32 -18.67
N SER A 27 28.29 30.90 -19.18
CA SER A 27 28.95 29.63 -18.81
C SER A 27 30.11 29.89 -17.83
N PHE A 28 30.03 29.38 -16.59
CA PHE A 28 31.00 29.69 -15.57
C PHE A 28 31.10 28.67 -14.44
N ILE A 29 32.20 28.78 -13.68
CA ILE A 29 32.39 28.15 -12.38
C ILE A 29 32.61 29.26 -11.33
N GLN A 30 31.90 29.20 -10.22
CA GLN A 30 31.92 30.23 -9.19
C GLN A 30 31.60 29.65 -7.82
N GLN A 31 32.22 30.18 -6.75
CA GLN A 31 31.66 30.07 -5.41
C GLN A 31 30.60 31.17 -5.23
N SER A 32 29.33 30.83 -5.42
CA SER A 32 28.24 31.82 -5.35
C SER A 32 27.86 32.23 -3.92
N ALA A 33 28.13 31.36 -2.95
CA ALA A 33 27.97 31.62 -1.50
C ALA A 33 28.91 30.70 -0.71
N ASP A 34 29.07 30.95 0.59
CA ASP A 34 29.85 30.06 1.44
C ASP A 34 29.30 28.64 1.41
N GLY A 35 30.18 27.66 1.17
CA GLY A 35 29.81 26.25 1.02
C GLY A 35 29.14 25.90 -0.31
N THR A 36 28.95 26.82 -1.27
CA THR A 36 28.26 26.56 -2.53
C THR A 36 29.18 26.75 -3.74
N LEU A 37 29.47 25.67 -4.47
CA LEU A 37 30.12 25.75 -5.78
C LEU A 37 29.02 25.69 -6.87
N THR A 38 28.96 26.74 -7.69
CA THR A 38 28.06 26.81 -8.85
C THR A 38 28.83 26.53 -10.12
N ILE A 39 28.36 25.57 -10.91
CA ILE A 39 28.79 25.31 -12.29
C ILE A 39 27.57 25.59 -13.15
N ASP A 40 27.67 26.57 -14.02
CA ASP A 40 26.57 27.01 -14.88
C ASP A 40 26.98 26.88 -16.34
N GLY A 41 26.12 26.25 -17.12
CA GLY A 41 26.21 26.12 -18.56
C GLY A 41 24.92 26.65 -19.19
N GLU A 42 25.03 27.42 -20.23
CA GLU A 42 23.92 28.12 -20.88
C GLU A 42 22.79 27.18 -21.32
N ALA A 43 23.10 25.98 -21.79
CA ALA A 43 22.12 24.97 -22.22
C ALA A 43 22.40 23.59 -21.62
N ILE A 44 23.65 23.15 -21.60
CA ILE A 44 24.05 21.80 -21.19
C ILE A 44 25.33 21.87 -20.35
N ILE A 45 25.37 21.11 -19.25
CA ILE A 45 26.61 20.75 -18.57
C ILE A 45 26.87 19.28 -18.90
N ASP A 46 27.87 19.01 -19.73
CA ASP A 46 28.27 17.66 -20.12
C ASP A 46 29.35 17.13 -19.15
N LEU A 47 28.97 16.14 -18.33
CA LEU A 47 29.87 15.44 -17.41
C LEU A 47 30.22 14.07 -17.99
N ASN A 48 31.15 14.04 -18.93
CA ASN A 48 31.57 12.83 -19.63
C ASN A 48 32.61 12.05 -18.80
N ALA A 49 32.17 11.07 -18.05
CA ALA A 49 33.01 10.19 -17.25
C ALA A 49 33.01 8.76 -17.84
N SER A 50 34.19 8.18 -18.09
CA SER A 50 34.32 6.85 -18.67
C SER A 50 33.83 5.71 -17.76
N THR A 51 33.69 5.98 -16.45
CA THR A 51 33.28 4.97 -15.48
C THR A 51 32.00 5.40 -14.76
N ARG A 52 32.02 6.53 -14.06
CA ARG A 52 30.85 7.03 -13.33
C ARG A 52 31.04 8.47 -12.84
N VAL A 53 29.93 9.14 -12.55
CA VAL A 53 29.88 10.37 -11.77
C VAL A 53 29.34 10.01 -10.39
N ASP A 54 30.14 10.26 -9.33
CA ASP A 54 29.75 10.00 -7.95
C ASP A 54 29.12 11.24 -7.32
N VAL A 55 27.92 11.07 -6.77
CA VAL A 55 27.24 12.05 -5.94
C VAL A 55 27.14 11.46 -4.53
N SER A 56 27.95 11.94 -3.59
CA SER A 56 28.03 11.41 -2.22
C SER A 56 26.91 11.92 -1.29
N GLY A 57 26.15 12.91 -1.73
CA GLY A 57 24.95 13.41 -1.07
C GLY A 57 23.70 13.19 -1.92
N ASP A 58 22.64 13.93 -1.62
CA ASP A 58 21.41 13.86 -2.40
C ASP A 58 21.57 14.45 -3.80
N LEU A 59 21.06 13.78 -4.81
CA LEU A 59 20.88 14.31 -6.16
C LEU A 59 19.51 14.97 -6.28
N LYS A 60 19.47 16.31 -6.36
CA LYS A 60 18.25 17.06 -6.61
C LYS A 60 18.12 17.37 -8.11
N VAL A 61 17.13 16.79 -8.76
CA VAL A 61 16.80 17.03 -10.17
C VAL A 61 15.51 17.83 -10.25
N GLY A 62 15.52 18.94 -10.97
CA GLY A 62 14.35 19.83 -11.11
C GLY A 62 13.30 19.34 -12.10
N SER A 63 13.64 18.36 -12.94
CA SER A 63 12.78 17.76 -13.97
C SER A 63 12.93 16.24 -13.96
N ASN A 64 13.00 15.60 -15.11
CA ASN A 64 13.12 14.16 -15.27
C ASN A 64 14.58 13.67 -15.15
N ILE A 65 14.75 12.42 -14.81
CA ILE A 65 16.01 11.67 -15.00
C ILE A 65 15.81 10.78 -16.21
N GLU A 66 16.62 10.96 -17.25
CA GLU A 66 16.63 10.13 -18.45
C GLU A 66 17.75 9.11 -18.34
N LEU A 67 17.44 7.85 -18.51
CA LEU A 67 18.39 6.74 -18.43
C LEU A 67 18.61 6.19 -19.84
N GLY A 68 19.76 6.56 -20.45
CA GLY A 68 20.11 6.14 -21.80
C GLY A 68 19.74 7.19 -22.86
N ASN A 69 18.76 6.94 -23.70
CA ASN A 69 18.31 7.85 -24.74
C ASN A 69 17.05 8.61 -24.28
N ALA A 70 16.93 9.89 -24.66
CA ALA A 70 15.78 10.76 -24.32
C ALA A 70 14.39 10.20 -24.70
N SER A 71 14.33 9.19 -25.56
CA SER A 71 13.09 8.50 -25.96
C SER A 71 12.99 7.06 -25.44
N ASP A 72 13.88 6.65 -24.53
CA ASP A 72 14.00 5.24 -24.12
C ASP A 72 13.53 5.03 -22.68
N THR A 73 14.23 5.55 -21.68
CA THR A 73 13.83 5.32 -20.28
C THR A 73 13.85 6.61 -19.48
N THR A 74 12.68 7.09 -19.10
CA THR A 74 12.51 8.29 -18.28
C THR A 74 12.04 7.92 -16.88
N LEU A 75 12.81 8.27 -15.85
CA LEU A 75 12.38 8.24 -14.48
C LEU A 75 11.85 9.63 -14.10
N ALA A 76 10.54 9.74 -13.90
CA ALA A 76 9.87 11.00 -13.64
C ALA A 76 9.09 11.00 -12.32
N ARG A 77 8.84 12.20 -11.78
CA ARG A 77 7.92 12.41 -10.67
C ARG A 77 6.58 12.93 -11.23
N SER A 78 5.50 12.14 -11.09
CA SER A 78 4.15 12.53 -11.53
C SER A 78 3.39 13.35 -10.47
N ALA A 79 3.61 13.04 -9.19
CA ALA A 79 3.00 13.73 -8.06
C ALA A 79 3.86 13.64 -6.79
N ALA A 80 3.44 14.26 -5.69
CA ALA A 80 4.12 14.12 -4.41
C ALA A 80 4.07 12.66 -3.93
N GLY A 81 5.25 12.04 -3.78
CA GLY A 81 5.39 10.65 -3.34
C GLY A 81 5.18 9.60 -4.44
N GLU A 82 5.05 9.99 -5.70
CA GLU A 82 4.87 9.08 -6.82
C GLU A 82 6.01 9.21 -7.85
N VAL A 83 6.56 8.09 -8.26
CA VAL A 83 7.57 7.96 -9.31
C VAL A 83 7.01 7.12 -10.43
N THR A 84 7.26 7.54 -11.67
CA THR A 84 6.88 6.81 -12.89
C THR A 84 8.10 6.40 -13.69
N ILE A 85 7.99 5.27 -14.40
CA ILE A 85 8.89 4.90 -15.50
C ILE A 85 8.06 4.93 -16.78
N GLU A 86 8.49 5.68 -17.78
CA GLU A 86 7.77 5.84 -19.05
C GLU A 86 6.28 6.26 -18.88
N GLY A 87 6.02 7.13 -17.90
CA GLY A 87 4.66 7.56 -17.60
C GLY A 87 3.81 6.55 -16.81
N VAL A 88 4.32 5.35 -16.56
CA VAL A 88 3.62 4.32 -15.77
C VAL A 88 4.07 4.43 -14.31
N ALA A 89 3.11 4.57 -13.39
CA ALA A 89 3.41 4.63 -11.96
C ALA A 89 4.06 3.34 -11.47
N ILE A 90 5.16 3.46 -10.72
CA ILE A 90 5.74 2.33 -9.99
C ILE A 90 4.79 1.99 -8.86
N LYS A 91 4.20 0.79 -8.91
CA LYS A 91 3.31 0.32 -7.87
C LYS A 91 4.06 0.20 -6.54
N LYS A 92 3.52 0.83 -5.51
CA LYS A 92 4.10 0.72 -4.17
C LYS A 92 3.84 -0.69 -3.63
N VAL A 93 4.90 -1.38 -3.22
CA VAL A 93 4.78 -2.71 -2.60
C VAL A 93 3.89 -2.62 -1.35
N GLY A 94 3.01 -3.60 -1.14
CA GLY A 94 2.12 -3.68 0.01
C GLY A 94 0.83 -2.85 -0.07
N LEU A 95 0.46 -2.32 -1.26
CA LEU A 95 -0.81 -1.60 -1.49
C LEU A 95 -1.71 -2.31 -2.52
N GLU A 96 -1.60 -3.61 -2.64
CA GLU A 96 -2.53 -4.41 -3.45
C GLU A 96 -3.77 -4.73 -2.65
N ASN A 97 -4.92 -4.83 -3.33
CA ASN A 97 -6.15 -5.27 -2.71
C ASN A 97 -6.55 -6.61 -3.32
N ILE A 98 -6.97 -7.53 -2.47
CA ILE A 98 -7.56 -8.81 -2.87
C ILE A 98 -9.00 -8.81 -2.40
N TRP A 99 -9.93 -9.03 -3.31
CA TRP A 99 -11.32 -9.24 -2.99
C TRP A 99 -11.60 -10.72 -2.78
N VAL A 100 -12.09 -11.10 -1.62
CA VAL A 100 -12.52 -12.45 -1.28
C VAL A 100 -14.03 -12.43 -1.08
N PRO A 101 -14.84 -12.92 -2.04
CA PRO A 101 -16.29 -12.97 -1.89
C PRO A 101 -16.70 -14.05 -0.89
N ALA A 102 -17.89 -13.92 -0.30
CA ALA A 102 -18.46 -14.94 0.59
C ALA A 102 -18.50 -16.35 -0.06
N THR A 103 -18.63 -16.43 -1.39
CA THR A 103 -18.58 -17.70 -2.14
C THR A 103 -17.24 -18.43 -2.09
N ALA A 104 -16.17 -17.74 -1.74
CA ALA A 104 -14.83 -18.32 -1.56
C ALA A 104 -14.53 -18.68 -0.09
N MET A 105 -15.52 -18.55 0.78
CA MET A 105 -15.38 -18.83 2.21
C MET A 105 -16.18 -20.07 2.57
N THR A 106 -15.76 -20.74 3.63
CA THR A 106 -16.43 -21.92 4.17
C THR A 106 -16.70 -21.68 5.67
N PRO A 107 -17.93 -21.90 6.16
CA PRO A 107 -18.21 -21.90 7.60
C PRO A 107 -17.29 -22.88 8.35
N SER A 108 -16.84 -22.50 9.54
CA SER A 108 -16.10 -23.41 10.42
C SER A 108 -16.93 -24.61 10.82
N GLU A 109 -16.34 -25.78 10.99
CA GLU A 109 -16.99 -26.97 11.53
C GLU A 109 -17.47 -26.76 12.98
N THR A 110 -16.74 -25.94 13.73
CA THR A 110 -17.12 -25.59 15.11
C THR A 110 -17.44 -24.10 15.18
N ASN A 111 -18.61 -23.74 15.63
CA ASN A 111 -19.11 -22.37 15.69
C ASN A 111 -19.07 -21.65 14.31
N GLY A 112 -19.33 -22.40 13.23
CA GLY A 112 -19.41 -21.81 11.90
C GLY A 112 -20.67 -20.98 11.72
N CYS A 113 -20.56 -19.95 10.88
CA CYS A 113 -21.71 -19.18 10.42
C CYS A 113 -22.67 -20.04 9.58
N ALA A 114 -23.85 -19.50 9.25
CA ALA A 114 -24.80 -20.22 8.40
C ALA A 114 -24.19 -20.55 7.03
N PRO A 115 -24.60 -21.67 6.40
CA PRO A 115 -24.18 -22.02 5.04
C PRO A 115 -24.49 -20.91 4.06
N ILE A 116 -23.69 -20.87 2.97
CA ILE A 116 -23.86 -19.87 1.91
C ILE A 116 -25.28 -19.87 1.37
N THR A 117 -25.88 -18.70 1.27
CA THR A 117 -27.26 -18.49 0.87
C THR A 117 -27.36 -17.45 -0.24
N SER A 118 -28.23 -17.67 -1.23
CA SER A 118 -28.63 -16.69 -2.22
C SER A 118 -29.87 -15.93 -1.73
N VAL A 119 -29.81 -14.61 -1.80
CA VAL A 119 -30.92 -13.72 -1.42
C VAL A 119 -31.30 -12.87 -2.63
N GLU A 120 -32.53 -13.03 -3.13
CA GLU A 120 -33.07 -12.15 -4.16
C GLU A 120 -33.47 -10.81 -3.53
N THR A 121 -32.99 -9.70 -4.08
CA THR A 121 -33.40 -8.36 -3.65
C THR A 121 -34.70 -7.92 -4.30
N SER A 122 -34.73 -7.94 -5.61
CA SER A 122 -35.92 -7.73 -6.44
C SER A 122 -35.64 -8.21 -7.85
N SER A 123 -36.69 -8.65 -8.58
CA SER A 123 -36.56 -9.11 -9.96
C SER A 123 -35.80 -8.09 -10.84
N GLY A 124 -34.78 -8.56 -11.55
CA GLY A 124 -33.96 -7.74 -12.45
C GLY A 124 -32.93 -6.86 -11.74
N ARG A 125 -32.66 -7.09 -10.47
CA ARG A 125 -31.62 -6.43 -9.65
C ARG A 125 -30.56 -7.44 -9.20
N PRO A 126 -29.42 -6.99 -8.62
CA PRO A 126 -28.39 -7.90 -8.12
C PRO A 126 -28.92 -8.82 -7.02
N ASP A 127 -28.72 -10.13 -7.18
CA ASP A 127 -28.90 -11.09 -6.11
C ASP A 127 -27.66 -11.11 -5.21
N LEU A 128 -27.87 -11.29 -3.93
CA LEU A 128 -26.81 -11.37 -2.95
C LEU A 128 -26.45 -12.84 -2.69
N ILE A 129 -25.16 -13.13 -2.63
CA ILE A 129 -24.67 -14.41 -2.13
C ILE A 129 -23.92 -14.09 -0.84
N VAL A 130 -24.40 -14.63 0.28
CA VAL A 130 -23.99 -14.21 1.62
C VAL A 130 -23.70 -15.39 2.53
N LEU A 131 -22.91 -15.12 3.56
CA LEU A 131 -22.82 -15.91 4.79
C LEU A 131 -23.48 -15.11 5.91
N ASP A 132 -24.46 -15.71 6.60
CA ASP A 132 -25.16 -15.08 7.73
C ASP A 132 -24.43 -15.43 9.03
N PHE A 133 -24.13 -14.40 9.84
CA PHE A 133 -23.46 -14.50 11.13
C PHE A 133 -24.44 -14.11 12.24
N ASP A 134 -24.60 -14.99 13.21
CA ASP A 134 -25.52 -14.82 14.34
C ASP A 134 -25.23 -13.55 15.15
N LYS A 135 -26.28 -13.00 15.75
CA LYS A 135 -26.22 -11.79 16.57
C LYS A 135 -25.81 -12.03 18.03
N ASP A 136 -25.91 -13.27 18.51
CA ASP A 136 -25.76 -13.63 19.91
C ASP A 136 -24.46 -14.40 20.22
N SER A 137 -23.78 -14.93 19.19
CA SER A 137 -22.56 -15.72 19.34
C SER A 137 -21.55 -15.40 18.23
N ASP A 138 -20.27 -15.46 18.58
CA ASP A 138 -19.20 -15.39 17.58
C ASP A 138 -19.26 -16.62 16.67
N GLU A 139 -19.42 -16.38 15.40
CA GLU A 139 -19.43 -17.40 14.35
C GLU A 139 -18.31 -17.13 13.33
N PHE A 140 -17.77 -18.19 12.75
CA PHE A 140 -16.54 -18.14 12.01
C PHE A 140 -16.69 -18.65 10.57
N ALA A 141 -15.96 -18.02 9.64
CA ALA A 141 -15.76 -18.51 8.29
C ALA A 141 -14.29 -18.43 7.89
N HIS A 142 -13.84 -19.41 7.11
CA HIS A 142 -12.46 -19.58 6.70
C HIS A 142 -12.29 -19.36 5.21
N PHE A 143 -11.14 -18.84 4.82
CA PHE A 143 -10.69 -18.78 3.43
C PHE A 143 -9.16 -18.83 3.36
N SER A 144 -8.62 -19.09 2.17
CA SER A 144 -7.18 -19.06 1.96
C SER A 144 -6.82 -18.21 0.75
N VAL A 145 -5.65 -17.62 0.78
CA VAL A 145 -5.11 -16.78 -0.28
C VAL A 145 -3.65 -17.12 -0.51
N ALA A 146 -3.27 -17.44 -1.75
CA ALA A 146 -1.88 -17.35 -2.18
C ALA A 146 -1.57 -15.86 -2.37
N MET A 147 -0.81 -15.29 -1.45
CA MET A 147 -0.54 -13.85 -1.45
C MET A 147 0.25 -13.44 -2.71
N PRO A 148 0.05 -12.20 -3.22
CA PRO A 148 0.79 -11.71 -4.37
C PRO A 148 2.29 -11.71 -4.10
N LYS A 149 3.11 -11.98 -5.13
CA LYS A 149 4.58 -11.91 -5.02
C LYS A 149 5.12 -10.52 -4.65
N SER A 150 4.27 -9.49 -4.77
CA SER A 150 4.56 -8.12 -4.34
C SER A 150 4.30 -7.89 -2.85
N TRP A 151 3.69 -8.84 -2.13
CA TRP A 151 3.53 -8.75 -0.69
C TRP A 151 4.89 -8.89 -0.01
N ASN A 152 5.15 -8.06 0.96
CA ASN A 152 6.43 -7.99 1.69
C ASN A 152 6.38 -8.72 3.04
N GLU A 153 5.46 -9.69 3.21
CA GLU A 153 5.20 -10.46 4.42
C GLU A 153 4.86 -9.58 5.66
N GLY A 154 4.60 -8.30 5.40
CA GLY A 154 4.20 -7.34 6.42
C GLY A 154 2.75 -7.50 6.85
N THR A 155 2.31 -6.58 7.69
CA THR A 155 0.91 -6.53 8.14
C THR A 155 -0.03 -6.19 6.98
N ILE A 156 -1.23 -6.73 7.07
CA ILE A 156 -2.34 -6.41 6.17
C ILE A 156 -3.44 -5.67 6.92
N THR A 157 -4.38 -5.09 6.19
CA THR A 157 -5.64 -4.58 6.73
C THR A 157 -6.79 -5.22 6.00
N PHE A 158 -7.97 -5.26 6.59
CA PHE A 158 -9.16 -5.75 5.92
C PHE A 158 -10.35 -4.78 6.06
N GLN A 159 -11.30 -4.91 5.14
CA GLN A 159 -12.62 -4.27 5.21
C GLN A 159 -13.68 -5.32 4.90
N ALA A 160 -14.66 -5.47 5.78
CA ALA A 160 -15.82 -6.33 5.54
C ALA A 160 -16.91 -5.56 4.80
N TYR A 161 -17.48 -6.21 3.79
CA TYR A 161 -18.62 -5.74 3.01
C TYR A 161 -19.82 -6.59 3.44
N TRP A 162 -20.84 -5.96 4.01
CA TRP A 162 -21.94 -6.66 4.63
C TRP A 162 -23.25 -5.91 4.51
N THR A 163 -24.34 -6.60 4.80
CA THR A 163 -25.69 -6.05 4.87
C THR A 163 -26.50 -6.75 5.98
N SER A 164 -27.77 -6.39 6.15
CA SER A 164 -28.71 -7.06 7.04
C SER A 164 -30.11 -7.04 6.43
N SER A 165 -30.93 -8.01 6.83
CA SER A 165 -32.38 -8.03 6.54
C SER A 165 -33.20 -7.18 7.53
N SER A 166 -32.56 -6.45 8.44
CA SER A 166 -33.18 -5.66 9.50
C SER A 166 -33.04 -4.17 9.23
N THR A 167 -33.91 -3.38 9.83
CA THR A 167 -33.82 -1.91 9.89
C THR A 167 -33.12 -1.42 11.17
N ASN A 168 -32.59 -2.31 11.99
CA ASN A 168 -31.84 -1.95 13.18
C ASN A 168 -30.57 -1.19 12.82
N THR A 169 -30.30 -0.06 13.49
CA THR A 169 -29.15 0.80 13.23
C THR A 169 -27.94 0.53 14.14
N GLY A 170 -27.97 -0.57 14.89
CA GLY A 170 -26.85 -0.99 15.72
C GLY A 170 -25.58 -1.22 14.91
N THR A 171 -24.47 -1.29 15.58
CA THR A 171 -23.15 -1.51 14.96
C THR A 171 -22.84 -2.98 14.80
N VAL A 172 -22.10 -3.36 13.76
CA VAL A 172 -21.50 -4.68 13.58
C VAL A 172 -19.98 -4.55 13.59
N ALA A 173 -19.34 -5.38 14.41
CA ALA A 173 -17.89 -5.48 14.52
C ALA A 173 -17.40 -6.76 13.82
N TRP A 174 -16.52 -6.61 12.85
CA TRP A 174 -15.87 -7.72 12.14
C TRP A 174 -14.45 -7.88 12.63
N ALA A 175 -14.03 -9.11 12.86
CA ALA A 175 -12.67 -9.45 13.26
C ALA A 175 -12.08 -10.50 12.32
N MET A 176 -10.76 -10.48 12.17
CA MET A 176 -10.04 -11.43 11.32
C MET A 176 -8.71 -11.79 11.96
N SER A 177 -8.30 -13.05 11.79
CA SER A 177 -6.97 -13.57 12.10
C SER A 177 -6.38 -14.29 10.89
N GLY A 178 -5.07 -14.50 10.89
CA GLY A 178 -4.40 -15.16 9.77
C GLY A 178 -3.15 -15.92 10.19
N VAL A 179 -2.82 -16.96 9.43
CA VAL A 179 -1.60 -17.76 9.56
C VAL A 179 -1.14 -18.24 8.20
N SER A 180 0.15 -18.26 7.97
CA SER A 180 0.77 -18.78 6.75
C SER A 180 1.37 -20.16 6.97
N VAL A 181 1.33 -20.99 5.94
CA VAL A 181 1.84 -22.37 5.96
C VAL A 181 2.65 -22.62 4.69
N GLY A 182 3.89 -23.05 4.88
CA GLY A 182 4.85 -23.35 3.82
C GLY A 182 4.76 -24.77 3.26
N ASP A 183 5.58 -25.04 2.25
CA ASP A 183 5.69 -26.39 1.68
C ASP A 183 6.26 -27.37 2.70
N ASN A 184 5.62 -28.53 2.86
CA ASN A 184 5.90 -29.59 3.83
C ASN A 184 5.62 -29.22 5.31
N ASP A 185 5.05 -28.07 5.61
CA ASP A 185 4.60 -27.72 6.96
C ASP A 185 3.21 -28.29 7.27
N THR A 186 2.93 -28.48 8.55
CA THR A 186 1.58 -28.91 8.97
C THR A 186 0.57 -27.76 8.83
N ILE A 187 -0.62 -28.08 8.29
CA ILE A 187 -1.75 -27.14 8.25
C ILE A 187 -2.41 -27.01 9.64
N ASP A 188 -2.20 -27.99 10.53
CA ASP A 188 -2.70 -27.95 11.90
C ASP A 188 -1.86 -26.99 12.76
N VAL A 189 -2.10 -25.71 12.57
CA VAL A 189 -1.40 -24.59 13.22
C VAL A 189 -2.39 -23.53 13.67
N ALA A 190 -2.13 -22.90 14.80
CA ALA A 190 -3.01 -21.88 15.35
C ALA A 190 -2.96 -20.57 14.53
N TYR A 191 -4.10 -19.95 14.35
CA TYR A 191 -4.18 -18.57 13.83
C TYR A 191 -3.41 -17.59 14.71
N GLY A 192 -2.95 -16.50 14.12
CA GLY A 192 -2.41 -15.36 14.84
C GLY A 192 -3.48 -14.62 15.67
N THR A 193 -3.05 -13.55 16.33
CA THR A 193 -3.98 -12.71 17.11
C THR A 193 -4.97 -12.02 16.18
N ALA A 194 -6.26 -12.17 16.48
CA ALA A 194 -7.32 -11.49 15.73
C ALA A 194 -7.27 -9.97 15.92
N VAL A 195 -7.61 -9.26 14.86
CA VAL A 195 -7.78 -7.80 14.87
C VAL A 195 -9.24 -7.49 14.60
N VAL A 196 -9.85 -6.72 15.51
CA VAL A 196 -11.24 -6.25 15.40
C VAL A 196 -11.24 -4.91 14.66
N ALA A 197 -11.98 -4.83 13.55
CA ALA A 197 -12.21 -3.55 12.87
C ALA A 197 -13.17 -2.69 13.69
N THR A 198 -13.03 -1.37 13.60
CA THR A 198 -13.99 -0.45 14.25
C THR A 198 -15.41 -0.78 13.82
N ALA A 199 -16.28 -1.01 14.79
CA ALA A 199 -17.67 -1.38 14.56
C ALA A 199 -18.39 -0.34 13.68
N LYS A 200 -19.11 -0.80 12.68
CA LYS A 200 -19.82 0.02 11.70
C LYS A 200 -21.33 -0.05 11.94
N ALA A 201 -21.96 1.12 12.14
CA ALA A 201 -23.41 1.21 12.22
C ALA A 201 -24.06 0.80 10.90
N HIS A 202 -25.13 -0.02 10.99
CA HIS A 202 -25.99 -0.33 9.86
C HIS A 202 -26.77 0.93 9.41
N SER A 203 -27.03 1.08 8.14
CA SER A 203 -27.73 2.24 7.56
C SER A 203 -29.18 2.40 8.06
N GLY A 204 -29.78 1.33 8.55
CA GLY A 204 -31.20 1.27 8.90
C GLY A 204 -32.13 0.94 7.75
N THR A 205 -31.58 0.61 6.59
CA THR A 205 -32.32 0.17 5.39
C THR A 205 -31.95 -1.29 5.07
N VAL A 206 -32.95 -2.12 4.90
CA VAL A 206 -32.76 -3.53 4.51
C VAL A 206 -31.97 -3.62 3.23
N GLU A 207 -30.97 -4.51 3.22
CA GLU A 207 -30.12 -4.83 2.05
C GLU A 207 -29.22 -3.68 1.57
N ASP A 208 -29.11 -2.57 2.30
CA ASP A 208 -28.08 -1.57 2.04
C ASP A 208 -26.69 -2.16 2.25
N LEU A 209 -25.77 -1.80 1.36
CA LEU A 209 -24.37 -2.16 1.48
C LEU A 209 -23.71 -1.33 2.60
N ASN A 210 -23.13 -2.02 3.57
CA ASN A 210 -22.29 -1.44 4.61
C ASN A 210 -20.86 -1.90 4.44
N ILE A 211 -19.90 -0.99 4.57
CA ILE A 211 -18.47 -1.29 4.47
C ILE A 211 -17.83 -0.88 5.78
N SER A 212 -17.15 -1.80 6.46
CA SER A 212 -16.40 -1.46 7.68
C SER A 212 -15.29 -0.45 7.38
N ALA A 213 -14.85 0.28 8.39
CA ALA A 213 -13.56 0.97 8.29
C ALA A 213 -12.45 -0.07 8.01
N ALA A 214 -11.33 0.38 7.46
CA ALA A 214 -10.16 -0.47 7.39
C ALA A 214 -9.78 -0.88 8.83
N SER A 215 -9.44 -2.15 9.01
CA SER A 215 -8.97 -2.65 10.31
C SER A 215 -7.66 -1.99 10.72
N GLY A 216 -7.25 -2.17 11.97
CA GLY A 216 -5.86 -2.04 12.36
C GLY A 216 -4.97 -3.05 11.61
N ASN A 217 -3.66 -2.93 11.81
CA ASN A 217 -2.68 -3.83 11.24
C ASN A 217 -2.85 -5.25 11.79
N LEU A 218 -3.16 -6.20 10.90
CA LEU A 218 -3.24 -7.62 11.19
C LEU A 218 -1.91 -8.27 10.80
N THR A 219 -1.28 -8.93 11.74
CA THR A 219 -0.10 -9.75 11.49
C THR A 219 -0.55 -11.16 11.10
N VAL A 220 -0.18 -11.61 9.90
CA VAL A 220 -0.32 -13.00 9.50
C VAL A 220 0.78 -13.78 10.22
N ALA A 221 0.41 -14.71 11.09
CA ALA A 221 1.39 -15.52 11.81
C ALA A 221 2.20 -16.37 10.82
N ASN A 222 3.48 -16.58 11.12
CA ASN A 222 4.42 -17.37 10.30
C ASN A 222 4.56 -16.89 8.85
N ALA A 223 4.26 -15.64 8.53
CA ALA A 223 4.31 -15.15 7.15
C ALA A 223 5.70 -15.29 6.53
N ALA A 224 5.79 -15.96 5.39
CA ALA A 224 6.98 -16.02 4.56
C ALA A 224 6.60 -16.04 3.06
N ALA A 225 7.62 -15.89 2.19
CA ALA A 225 7.42 -15.83 0.75
C ALA A 225 6.93 -17.18 0.19
N ASP A 226 6.09 -17.11 -0.83
CA ASP A 226 5.56 -18.29 -1.58
C ASP A 226 4.72 -19.27 -0.73
N GLU A 227 4.21 -18.84 0.42
CA GLU A 227 3.34 -19.63 1.30
C GLU A 227 1.86 -19.40 1.03
N LEU A 228 1.02 -20.32 1.53
CA LEU A 228 -0.44 -20.18 1.53
C LEU A 228 -0.91 -19.58 2.84
N ALA A 229 -1.51 -18.41 2.79
CA ALA A 229 -2.11 -17.77 3.95
C ALA A 229 -3.55 -18.24 4.15
N PHE A 230 -3.85 -18.71 5.35
CA PHE A 230 -5.20 -19.04 5.81
C PHE A 230 -5.72 -17.92 6.69
N PHE A 231 -7.00 -17.60 6.54
CA PHE A 231 -7.67 -16.56 7.29
C PHE A 231 -8.96 -17.08 7.90
N GLU A 232 -9.29 -16.55 9.05
CA GLU A 232 -10.54 -16.73 9.75
C GLU A 232 -11.18 -15.36 9.95
N ILE A 233 -12.42 -15.19 9.47
CA ILE A 233 -13.22 -14.00 9.71
C ILE A 233 -14.40 -14.36 10.60
N PHE A 234 -14.77 -13.47 11.53
CA PHE A 234 -15.91 -13.65 12.41
C PHE A 234 -16.55 -12.30 12.79
N ARG A 235 -17.79 -12.40 13.25
CA ARG A 235 -18.48 -11.29 13.88
C ARG A 235 -18.18 -11.33 15.39
N ASP A 236 -17.55 -10.25 15.89
CA ASP A 236 -17.30 -10.08 17.33
C ASP A 236 -18.53 -9.45 17.97
N VAL A 237 -19.43 -10.30 18.49
CA VAL A 237 -20.70 -9.84 19.09
C VAL A 237 -20.48 -9.09 20.40
N SER A 238 -19.33 -9.26 21.03
CA SER A 238 -18.97 -8.52 22.25
C SER A 238 -18.66 -7.04 21.96
N ALA A 239 -18.27 -6.72 20.73
CA ALA A 239 -17.89 -5.39 20.29
C ALA A 239 -18.96 -4.72 19.42
N ASP A 240 -20.13 -5.35 19.24
CA ASP A 240 -21.21 -4.83 18.41
C ASP A 240 -22.52 -4.56 19.20
N SER A 241 -23.53 -4.02 18.51
CA SER A 241 -24.84 -3.72 19.09
C SER A 241 -25.99 -3.98 18.14
N HIS A 242 -25.73 -4.58 16.97
CA HIS A 242 -26.78 -4.90 15.99
C HIS A 242 -27.56 -6.13 16.44
N THR A 243 -28.88 -5.98 16.56
CA THR A 243 -29.77 -7.00 17.18
C THR A 243 -30.33 -8.01 16.19
N SER A 244 -29.74 -8.13 15.01
CA SER A 244 -30.10 -9.11 13.97
C SER A 244 -28.84 -9.67 13.34
N ASP A 245 -28.97 -10.78 12.63
CA ASP A 245 -27.86 -11.39 11.92
C ASP A 245 -27.25 -10.43 10.88
N ALA A 246 -25.95 -10.57 10.69
CA ALA A 246 -25.20 -9.81 9.69
C ALA A 246 -24.81 -10.70 8.52
N ARG A 247 -25.14 -10.25 7.31
CA ARG A 247 -24.88 -10.94 6.04
C ARG A 247 -23.59 -10.48 5.44
N LEU A 248 -22.56 -11.29 5.50
CA LEU A 248 -21.27 -11.01 4.87
C LEU A 248 -21.34 -11.28 3.36
N LEU A 249 -20.97 -10.28 2.56
CA LEU A 249 -20.82 -10.37 1.10
C LEU A 249 -19.41 -10.74 0.69
N GLY A 250 -18.42 -10.34 1.49
CA GLY A 250 -17.01 -10.60 1.26
C GLY A 250 -16.10 -9.65 2.01
N VAL A 251 -14.81 -9.86 1.83
CA VAL A 251 -13.74 -9.11 2.49
C VAL A 251 -12.76 -8.60 1.44
N LYS A 252 -12.32 -7.37 1.63
CA LYS A 252 -11.17 -6.81 0.92
C LYS A 252 -9.98 -6.81 1.86
N ILE A 253 -8.93 -7.47 1.49
CA ILE A 253 -7.65 -7.49 2.19
C ILE A 253 -6.56 -6.80 1.37
#